data_c2c25457dca1b51a83bebf0fdb0d96cd
#
_entry.id   c2c25457dca1b51a83bebf0fdb0d96cd
#
_cell.length_a   1.000
_cell.length_b   1.000
_cell.length_c   1.000
_cell.angle_alpha   90.00
_cell.angle_beta   90.00
_cell.angle_gamma   90.00
#
_symmetry.space_group_name_H-M   'P 1'
#
loop_
_entity.id
_entity.type
_entity.pdbx_description
1 polymer ?
#
loop_
_entity_poly.entity_id
_entity_poly.type
_entity_poly.pdbx_seq_one_letter_code
_entity_poly.pdbx_strand_id
1 'polypeptide(L)'
;MSEQPGDEHLREKPAGPVTPVRRAVCPGSFDPVTNGHLDIIGRAANLYDELIVAVFVNRSKSGLFTVDERIAMLEEVTADLPNVRIDSFRGLTVDYCQAHDVHVIIKGLRAVSDFDYELQMAQMNRGLAGVDTLFMPTNPEYSFLASSLVKDIAGWGGDVSNLVPPTVLKRLIERTRGS
;
A
#
# COMPACT_ATOMS: atom_id res chain seq x y z
N MET A 1 -58.59 -8.12 -43.27
CA MET A 1 -58.09 -8.94 -42.14
C MET A 1 -56.58 -8.73 -42.14
N SER A 2 -56.14 -7.80 -41.37
CA SER A 2 -54.71 -7.43 -41.27
C SER A 2 -54.24 -7.73 -39.87
N GLU A 3 -53.44 -8.78 -39.73
CA GLU A 3 -52.75 -9.11 -38.49
C GLU A 3 -51.60 -8.16 -38.29
N GLN A 4 -51.58 -7.48 -37.12
CA GLN A 4 -50.45 -6.70 -36.67
C GLN A 4 -49.46 -7.64 -35.97
N PRO A 5 -48.14 -7.53 -36.20
CA PRO A 5 -47.14 -8.26 -35.44
C PRO A 5 -46.97 -7.65 -34.04
N GLY A 6 -46.99 -8.53 -33.04
CA GLY A 6 -46.88 -8.20 -31.63
C GLY A 6 -45.55 -7.54 -31.28
N ASP A 7 -45.66 -6.53 -30.47
CA ASP A 7 -44.60 -5.78 -29.83
C ASP A 7 -43.93 -6.67 -28.77
N GLU A 8 -42.81 -7.26 -29.14
CA GLU A 8 -41.98 -8.09 -28.27
C GLU A 8 -41.16 -7.16 -27.34
N HIS A 9 -41.78 -6.77 -26.23
CA HIS A 9 -41.09 -6.09 -25.13
C HIS A 9 -39.82 -6.87 -24.73
N LEU A 10 -38.67 -6.42 -25.17
CA LEU A 10 -37.38 -6.78 -24.66
C LEU A 10 -37.35 -6.46 -23.16
N ARG A 11 -37.65 -7.47 -22.32
CA ARG A 11 -37.47 -7.37 -20.88
C ARG A 11 -35.97 -7.29 -20.63
N GLU A 12 -35.49 -6.10 -20.27
CA GLU A 12 -34.12 -5.94 -19.76
C GLU A 12 -33.94 -6.92 -18.60
N LYS A 13 -32.92 -7.77 -18.71
CA LYS A 13 -32.51 -8.62 -17.59
C LYS A 13 -32.16 -7.72 -16.42
N PRO A 14 -32.71 -7.96 -15.20
CA PRO A 14 -32.31 -7.21 -14.02
C PRO A 14 -30.78 -7.33 -13.86
N ALA A 15 -30.12 -6.21 -13.67
CA ALA A 15 -28.70 -6.17 -13.35
C ALA A 15 -28.47 -7.09 -12.13
N GLY A 16 -27.55 -8.05 -12.27
CA GLY A 16 -27.20 -8.95 -11.18
C GLY A 16 -26.71 -8.17 -9.95
N PRO A 17 -26.69 -8.78 -8.75
CA PRO A 17 -26.25 -8.11 -7.55
C PRO A 17 -24.86 -7.52 -7.77
N VAL A 18 -24.72 -6.20 -7.57
CA VAL A 18 -23.43 -5.51 -7.62
C VAL A 18 -22.61 -6.01 -6.44
N THR A 19 -21.62 -6.84 -6.70
CA THR A 19 -20.67 -7.29 -5.66
C THR A 19 -19.90 -6.06 -5.18
N PRO A 20 -19.89 -5.76 -3.87
CA PRO A 20 -19.13 -4.61 -3.37
C PRO A 20 -17.64 -4.80 -3.66
N VAL A 21 -16.97 -3.73 -4.10
CA VAL A 21 -15.53 -3.72 -4.36
C VAL A 21 -14.77 -3.98 -3.04
N ARG A 22 -13.96 -5.04 -3.01
CA ARG A 22 -13.12 -5.36 -1.84
C ARG A 22 -11.89 -4.46 -1.89
N ARG A 23 -11.87 -3.46 -1.02
CA ARG A 23 -10.83 -2.44 -0.95
C ARG A 23 -10.02 -2.57 0.32
N ALA A 24 -8.69 -2.41 0.23
CA ALA A 24 -7.79 -2.35 1.37
C ALA A 24 -6.76 -1.23 1.22
N VAL A 25 -6.19 -0.79 2.33
CA VAL A 25 -5.09 0.18 2.35
C VAL A 25 -3.84 -0.44 2.97
N CYS A 26 -2.69 -0.20 2.35
CA CYS A 26 -1.36 -0.52 2.86
C CYS A 26 -0.65 0.81 3.20
N PRO A 27 -0.74 1.30 4.45
CA PRO A 27 -0.11 2.55 4.83
C PRO A 27 1.35 2.36 5.22
N GLY A 28 2.19 3.33 4.88
CA GLY A 28 3.60 3.32 5.26
C GLY A 28 4.32 4.63 4.94
N SER A 29 5.54 4.79 5.44
CA SER A 29 6.38 5.94 5.11
C SER A 29 7.04 5.79 3.74
N PHE A 30 7.44 4.57 3.35
CA PHE A 30 8.09 4.25 2.07
C PHE A 30 9.26 5.18 1.73
N ASP A 31 10.17 5.36 2.68
CA ASP A 31 11.29 6.30 2.59
C ASP A 31 12.66 5.60 2.70
N PRO A 32 13.10 4.91 1.61
CA PRO A 32 12.37 4.58 0.39
C PRO A 32 11.52 3.30 0.48
N VAL A 33 10.78 3.01 -0.60
CA VAL A 33 10.18 1.68 -0.81
C VAL A 33 11.27 0.63 -0.97
N THR A 34 11.05 -0.58 -0.40
CA THR A 34 12.00 -1.71 -0.40
C THR A 34 11.36 -2.96 -1.01
N ASN A 35 12.18 -3.97 -1.30
CA ASN A 35 11.68 -5.26 -1.79
C ASN A 35 10.74 -5.94 -0.78
N GLY A 36 10.95 -5.73 0.53
CA GLY A 36 10.02 -6.19 1.56
C GLY A 36 8.65 -5.52 1.49
N HIS A 37 8.59 -4.23 1.17
CA HIS A 37 7.31 -3.56 0.92
C HIS A 37 6.62 -4.11 -0.33
N LEU A 38 7.36 -4.35 -1.41
CA LEU A 38 6.80 -4.88 -2.66
C LEU A 38 6.28 -6.30 -2.52
N ASP A 39 6.91 -7.16 -1.70
CA ASP A 39 6.39 -8.48 -1.38
C ASP A 39 4.98 -8.38 -0.77
N ILE A 40 4.80 -7.53 0.23
CA ILE A 40 3.49 -7.32 0.87
C ILE A 40 2.48 -6.71 -0.10
N ILE A 41 2.86 -5.66 -0.83
CA ILE A 41 1.98 -4.97 -1.78
C ILE A 41 1.50 -5.93 -2.87
N GLY A 42 2.41 -6.70 -3.49
CA GLY A 42 2.07 -7.64 -4.55
C GLY A 42 1.14 -8.77 -4.07
N ARG A 43 1.40 -9.31 -2.88
CA ARG A 43 0.54 -10.34 -2.27
C ARG A 43 -0.82 -9.79 -1.88
N ALA A 44 -0.88 -8.59 -1.31
CA ALA A 44 -2.13 -7.93 -0.97
C ALA A 44 -2.95 -7.58 -2.22
N ALA A 45 -2.31 -7.11 -3.30
CA ALA A 45 -2.98 -6.82 -4.57
C ALA A 45 -3.72 -8.04 -5.15
N ASN A 46 -3.21 -9.25 -4.94
CA ASN A 46 -3.89 -10.48 -5.37
C ASN A 46 -5.13 -10.85 -4.54
N LEU A 47 -5.32 -10.24 -3.37
CA LEU A 47 -6.44 -10.55 -2.46
C LEU A 47 -7.60 -9.56 -2.56
N TYR A 48 -7.38 -8.37 -3.13
CA TYR A 48 -8.34 -7.28 -3.17
C TYR A 48 -8.59 -6.80 -4.60
N ASP A 49 -9.78 -6.27 -4.83
CA ASP A 49 -10.15 -5.69 -6.13
C ASP A 49 -9.48 -4.32 -6.34
N GLU A 50 -9.22 -3.59 -5.25
CA GLU A 50 -8.43 -2.35 -5.21
C GLU A 50 -7.55 -2.33 -3.95
N LEU A 51 -6.24 -2.12 -4.13
CA LEU A 51 -5.29 -1.89 -3.05
C LEU A 51 -4.77 -0.45 -3.12
N ILE A 52 -4.98 0.30 -2.05
CA ILE A 52 -4.40 1.64 -1.92
C ILE A 52 -3.10 1.56 -1.14
N VAL A 53 -1.99 1.96 -1.75
CA VAL A 53 -0.71 2.14 -1.05
C VAL A 53 -0.62 3.61 -0.65
N ALA A 54 -0.77 3.90 0.64
CA ALA A 54 -0.93 5.25 1.15
C ALA A 54 0.33 5.74 1.89
N VAL A 55 1.01 6.72 1.32
CA VAL A 55 2.20 7.35 1.92
C VAL A 55 1.78 8.21 3.10
N PHE A 56 2.20 7.81 4.30
CA PHE A 56 1.98 8.62 5.51
C PHE A 56 2.94 9.80 5.58
N VAL A 57 2.37 11.01 5.70
CA VAL A 57 3.11 12.27 5.79
C VAL A 57 3.27 12.68 7.24
N ASN A 58 4.44 12.41 7.83
CA ASN A 58 4.78 12.86 9.17
C ASN A 58 5.50 14.22 9.12
N ARG A 59 4.86 15.26 9.66
CA ARG A 59 5.43 16.62 9.70
C ARG A 59 6.64 16.77 10.63
N SER A 60 6.78 15.91 11.63
CA SER A 60 7.85 15.98 12.64
C SER A 60 9.14 15.27 12.24
N LYS A 61 9.14 14.51 11.14
CA LYS A 61 10.31 13.79 10.64
C LYS A 61 10.66 14.24 9.24
N SER A 62 11.88 14.76 9.07
CA SER A 62 12.47 14.92 7.74
C SER A 62 12.79 13.52 7.17
N GLY A 63 12.17 13.17 6.04
CA GLY A 63 12.54 11.95 5.31
C GLY A 63 13.77 12.21 4.43
N LEU A 64 14.39 11.14 3.94
CA LEU A 64 15.44 11.24 2.91
C LEU A 64 14.84 11.73 1.58
N PHE A 65 13.65 11.24 1.27
CA PHE A 65 12.89 11.62 0.07
C PHE A 65 11.65 12.43 0.44
N THR A 66 11.29 13.39 -0.40
CA THR A 66 10.02 14.11 -0.29
C THR A 66 8.84 13.17 -0.49
N VAL A 67 7.63 13.59 -0.11
CA VAL A 67 6.41 12.79 -0.31
C VAL A 67 6.19 12.50 -1.80
N ASP A 68 6.36 13.51 -2.66
CA ASP A 68 6.18 13.36 -4.11
C ASP A 68 7.19 12.40 -4.73
N GLU A 69 8.45 12.41 -4.27
CA GLU A 69 9.47 11.43 -4.69
C GLU A 69 9.11 10.01 -4.27
N ARG A 70 8.56 9.82 -3.07
CA ARG A 70 8.12 8.49 -2.60
C ARG A 70 6.92 7.98 -3.39
N ILE A 71 5.95 8.85 -3.70
CA ILE A 71 4.82 8.53 -4.56
C ILE A 71 5.33 8.10 -5.94
N ALA A 72 6.17 8.91 -6.57
CA ALA A 72 6.73 8.59 -7.88
C ALA A 72 7.49 7.26 -7.91
N MET A 73 8.28 6.96 -6.85
CA MET A 73 8.96 5.66 -6.73
C MET A 73 7.96 4.51 -6.62
N LEU A 74 6.89 4.65 -5.82
CA LEU A 74 5.85 3.64 -5.67
C LEU A 74 5.11 3.42 -6.99
N GLU A 75 4.68 4.47 -7.68
CA GLU A 75 4.00 4.39 -8.98
C GLU A 75 4.86 3.63 -10.00
N GLU A 76 6.15 3.92 -10.05
CA GLU A 76 7.08 3.28 -10.97
C GLU A 76 7.24 1.77 -10.68
N VAL A 77 7.42 1.40 -9.40
CA VAL A 77 7.68 0.00 -9.02
C VAL A 77 6.43 -0.86 -8.90
N THR A 78 5.23 -0.27 -8.95
CA THR A 78 3.94 -0.97 -8.94
C THR A 78 3.20 -0.86 -10.26
N ALA A 79 3.83 -0.34 -11.33
CA ALA A 79 3.21 -0.12 -12.63
C ALA A 79 2.56 -1.37 -13.25
N ASP A 80 3.09 -2.55 -12.93
CA ASP A 80 2.56 -3.85 -13.39
C ASP A 80 1.37 -4.36 -12.55
N LEU A 81 0.94 -3.64 -11.51
CA LEU A 81 -0.17 -4.00 -10.64
C LEU A 81 -1.38 -3.07 -10.92
N PRO A 82 -2.27 -3.41 -11.85
CA PRO A 82 -3.31 -2.51 -12.36
C PRO A 82 -4.38 -2.13 -11.33
N ASN A 83 -4.53 -2.89 -10.25
CA ASN A 83 -5.45 -2.65 -9.16
C ASN A 83 -4.79 -1.96 -7.95
N VAL A 84 -3.52 -1.54 -8.07
CA VAL A 84 -2.82 -0.76 -7.04
C VAL A 84 -2.95 0.73 -7.37
N ARG A 85 -3.39 1.51 -6.40
CA ARG A 85 -3.45 2.96 -6.45
C ARG A 85 -2.52 3.56 -5.41
N ILE A 86 -1.70 4.52 -5.80
CA ILE A 86 -0.81 5.24 -4.88
C ILE A 86 -1.50 6.53 -4.44
N ASP A 87 -1.40 6.82 -3.15
CA ASP A 87 -1.98 8.01 -2.54
C ASP A 87 -1.11 8.49 -1.36
N SER A 88 -1.44 9.61 -0.78
CA SER A 88 -0.81 10.11 0.45
C SER A 88 -1.84 10.67 1.42
N PHE A 89 -1.54 10.60 2.70
CA PHE A 89 -2.43 11.16 3.72
C PHE A 89 -1.68 11.73 4.91
N ARG A 90 -2.39 12.57 5.67
CA ARG A 90 -1.94 13.17 6.93
C ARG A 90 -2.98 12.88 7.99
N GLY A 91 -2.55 12.78 9.24
CA GLY A 91 -3.44 12.52 10.36
C GLY A 91 -3.64 11.03 10.64
N LEU A 92 -4.82 10.65 11.11
CA LEU A 92 -5.08 9.27 11.49
C LEU A 92 -5.37 8.40 10.27
N THR A 93 -4.81 7.20 10.26
CA THR A 93 -5.07 6.21 9.20
C THR A 93 -6.56 5.87 9.10
N VAL A 94 -7.26 5.85 10.23
CA VAL A 94 -8.71 5.57 10.25
C VAL A 94 -9.55 6.65 9.62
N ASP A 95 -9.16 7.92 9.73
CA ASP A 95 -9.86 9.03 9.06
C ASP A 95 -9.72 8.90 7.54
N TYR A 96 -8.52 8.52 7.09
CA TYR A 96 -8.28 8.20 5.68
C TYR A 96 -9.13 7.03 5.21
N CYS A 97 -9.20 5.95 5.99
CA CYS A 97 -10.02 4.78 5.69
C CYS A 97 -11.50 5.14 5.53
N GLN A 98 -12.06 5.92 6.45
CA GLN A 98 -13.45 6.37 6.39
C GLN A 98 -13.72 7.24 5.15
N ALA A 99 -12.82 8.17 4.83
CA ALA A 99 -12.95 9.06 3.67
C ALA A 99 -12.92 8.32 2.32
N HIS A 100 -12.32 7.12 2.27
CA HIS A 100 -12.14 6.33 1.05
C HIS A 100 -12.96 5.03 1.02
N ASP A 101 -13.87 4.83 1.97
CA ASP A 101 -14.67 3.61 2.12
C ASP A 101 -13.79 2.35 2.18
N VAL A 102 -12.75 2.41 3.02
CA VAL A 102 -11.80 1.32 3.26
C VAL A 102 -12.04 0.75 4.65
N HIS A 103 -12.25 -0.56 4.74
CA HIS A 103 -12.52 -1.24 6.01
C HIS A 103 -11.38 -2.13 6.50
N VAL A 104 -10.31 -2.25 5.70
CA VAL A 104 -9.19 -3.15 5.98
C VAL A 104 -7.86 -2.43 5.77
N ILE A 105 -7.00 -2.48 6.80
CA ILE A 105 -5.61 -2.07 6.76
C ILE A 105 -4.73 -3.31 6.61
N ILE A 106 -3.80 -3.32 5.66
CA ILE A 106 -2.80 -4.37 5.51
C ILE A 106 -1.48 -3.89 6.12
N LYS A 107 -0.93 -4.72 7.00
CA LYS A 107 0.37 -4.48 7.63
C LYS A 107 1.30 -5.68 7.44
N GLY A 108 2.48 -5.43 6.90
CA GLY A 108 3.57 -6.41 6.91
C GLY A 108 4.08 -6.61 8.34
N LEU A 109 4.30 -7.86 8.73
CA LEU A 109 4.82 -8.23 10.03
C LEU A 109 6.18 -8.93 9.85
N ARG A 110 7.25 -8.36 10.41
CA ARG A 110 8.63 -8.84 10.25
C ARG A 110 9.11 -9.63 11.44
N ALA A 111 8.87 -9.12 12.64
CA ALA A 111 9.36 -9.72 13.90
C ALA A 111 8.30 -9.62 14.99
N VAL A 112 8.47 -10.44 16.02
CA VAL A 112 7.58 -10.44 17.21
C VAL A 112 7.58 -9.08 17.91
N SER A 113 8.72 -8.37 17.93
CA SER A 113 8.82 -7.02 18.52
C SER A 113 7.96 -5.97 17.82
N ASP A 114 7.70 -6.12 16.52
CA ASP A 114 6.81 -5.22 15.79
C ASP A 114 5.34 -5.51 16.16
N PHE A 115 5.02 -6.77 16.50
CA PHE A 115 3.66 -7.23 16.70
C PHE A 115 2.95 -6.56 17.87
N ASP A 116 3.61 -6.38 19.00
CA ASP A 116 2.99 -5.79 20.17
C ASP A 116 2.48 -4.37 19.90
N TYR A 117 3.27 -3.54 19.24
CA TYR A 117 2.86 -2.19 18.86
C TYR A 117 1.77 -2.19 17.78
N GLU A 118 1.93 -3.00 16.74
CA GLU A 118 0.97 -3.08 15.65
C GLU A 118 -0.37 -3.66 16.11
N LEU A 119 -0.36 -4.59 17.08
CA LEU A 119 -1.59 -5.13 17.69
C LEU A 119 -2.36 -4.04 18.46
N GLN A 120 -1.64 -3.23 19.26
CA GLN A 120 -2.26 -2.11 19.98
C GLN A 120 -2.89 -1.10 19.00
N MET A 121 -2.17 -0.77 17.92
CA MET A 121 -2.69 0.12 16.88
C MET A 121 -3.91 -0.49 16.16
N ALA A 122 -3.91 -1.79 15.88
CA ALA A 122 -5.04 -2.49 15.28
C ALA A 122 -6.29 -2.42 16.17
N GLN A 123 -6.12 -2.66 17.47
CA GLN A 123 -7.21 -2.56 18.45
C GLN A 123 -7.75 -1.13 18.56
N MET A 124 -6.87 -0.11 18.55
CA MET A 124 -7.26 1.29 18.54
C MET A 124 -8.05 1.64 17.26
N ASN A 125 -7.56 1.25 16.10
CA ASN A 125 -8.23 1.49 14.82
C ASN A 125 -9.62 0.86 14.77
N ARG A 126 -9.75 -0.37 15.28
CA ARG A 126 -11.05 -1.05 15.39
C ARG A 126 -12.00 -0.31 16.33
N GLY A 127 -11.51 0.12 17.50
CA GLY A 127 -12.32 0.85 18.49
C GLY A 127 -12.77 2.23 18.00
N LEU A 128 -11.91 2.95 17.25
CA LEU A 128 -12.18 4.31 16.78
C LEU A 128 -13.14 4.35 15.57
N ALA A 129 -12.99 3.41 14.64
CA ALA A 129 -13.64 3.53 13.32
C ALA A 129 -14.17 2.22 12.74
N GLY A 130 -14.11 1.11 13.48
CA GLY A 130 -14.55 -0.19 12.98
C GLY A 130 -13.66 -0.76 11.85
N VAL A 131 -12.45 -0.21 11.66
CA VAL A 131 -11.50 -0.66 10.63
C VAL A 131 -10.66 -1.81 11.16
N ASP A 132 -10.63 -2.93 10.43
CA ASP A 132 -9.83 -4.10 10.79
C ASP A 132 -8.41 -4.00 10.22
N THR A 133 -7.45 -4.63 10.92
CA THR A 133 -6.07 -4.75 10.45
C THR A 133 -5.74 -6.22 10.20
N LEU A 134 -5.27 -6.51 9.00
CA LEU A 134 -4.75 -7.82 8.63
C LEU A 134 -3.22 -7.79 8.62
N PHE A 135 -2.62 -8.69 9.40
CA PHE A 135 -1.18 -8.86 9.45
C PHE A 135 -0.72 -9.90 8.44
N MET A 136 0.20 -9.50 7.60
CA MET A 136 0.77 -10.36 6.56
C MET A 136 2.25 -10.62 6.91
N PRO A 137 2.65 -11.88 7.19
CA PRO A 137 4.05 -12.19 7.44
C PRO A 137 4.88 -11.82 6.22
N THR A 138 6.00 -11.13 6.44
CA THR A 138 6.96 -10.83 5.37
C THR A 138 7.67 -12.10 4.94
N ASN A 139 8.14 -12.13 3.68
CA ASN A 139 9.04 -13.18 3.24
C ASN A 139 10.27 -13.23 4.18
N PRO A 140 10.71 -14.43 4.64
CA PRO A 140 11.89 -14.57 5.50
C PRO A 140 13.14 -13.86 4.96
N GLU A 141 13.30 -13.80 3.65
CA GLU A 141 14.39 -13.08 2.97
C GLU A 141 14.42 -11.59 3.31
N TYR A 142 13.25 -10.99 3.61
CA TYR A 142 13.10 -9.56 3.92
C TYR A 142 12.74 -9.30 5.39
N SER A 143 12.82 -10.29 6.27
CA SER A 143 12.39 -10.17 7.68
C SER A 143 13.20 -9.14 8.49
N PHE A 144 14.45 -8.90 8.11
CA PHE A 144 15.33 -7.88 8.72
C PHE A 144 15.23 -6.51 8.04
N LEU A 145 14.55 -6.43 6.90
CA LEU A 145 14.61 -5.27 6.01
C LEU A 145 13.76 -4.11 6.53
N ALA A 146 14.41 -2.96 6.76
CA ALA A 146 13.78 -1.70 7.11
C ALA A 146 14.36 -0.56 6.26
N SER A 147 13.54 0.41 5.87
CA SER A 147 13.99 1.56 5.09
C SER A 147 15.06 2.38 5.81
N SER A 148 15.01 2.46 7.15
CA SER A 148 16.06 3.12 7.94
C SER A 148 17.40 2.43 7.78
N LEU A 149 17.44 1.10 7.89
CA LEU A 149 18.66 0.31 7.70
C LEU A 149 19.21 0.46 6.28
N VAL A 150 18.36 0.46 5.28
CA VAL A 150 18.76 0.67 3.87
C VAL A 150 19.42 2.05 3.70
N LYS A 151 18.83 3.10 4.28
CA LYS A 151 19.41 4.46 4.25
C LYS A 151 20.76 4.53 4.95
N ASP A 152 20.88 3.93 6.11
CA ASP A 152 22.10 3.93 6.89
C ASP A 152 23.23 3.22 6.13
N ILE A 153 22.98 2.02 5.61
CA ILE A 153 23.98 1.25 4.85
C ILE A 153 24.37 2.00 3.58
N ALA A 154 23.42 2.52 2.81
CA ALA A 154 23.69 3.27 1.58
C ALA A 154 24.46 4.57 1.87
N GLY A 155 24.17 5.26 2.98
CA GLY A 155 24.87 6.46 3.43
C GLY A 155 26.35 6.23 3.73
N TRP A 156 26.70 5.03 4.16
CA TRP A 156 28.09 4.61 4.36
C TRP A 156 28.74 3.94 3.14
N GLY A 157 28.03 3.96 1.98
CA GLY A 157 28.54 3.39 0.73
C GLY A 157 28.43 1.87 0.63
N GLY A 158 27.65 1.24 1.51
CA GLY A 158 27.37 -0.20 1.47
C GLY A 158 26.42 -0.57 0.31
N ASP A 159 26.53 -1.81 -0.17
CA ASP A 159 25.68 -2.33 -1.24
C ASP A 159 24.31 -2.73 -0.70
N VAL A 160 23.27 -2.10 -1.24
CA VAL A 160 21.86 -2.38 -0.93
C VAL A 160 21.06 -2.82 -2.18
N SER A 161 21.75 -3.23 -3.25
CA SER A 161 21.16 -3.55 -4.55
C SER A 161 20.13 -4.69 -4.48
N ASN A 162 20.28 -5.63 -3.56
CA ASN A 162 19.34 -6.73 -3.35
C ASN A 162 18.16 -6.38 -2.44
N LEU A 163 18.15 -5.19 -1.84
CA LEU A 163 17.19 -4.78 -0.82
C LEU A 163 16.11 -3.83 -1.37
N VAL A 164 16.41 -3.17 -2.49
CA VAL A 164 15.52 -2.19 -3.12
C VAL A 164 15.45 -2.42 -4.63
N PRO A 165 14.36 -2.00 -5.30
CA PRO A 165 14.28 -2.03 -6.76
C PRO A 165 15.39 -1.21 -7.42
N PRO A 166 15.81 -1.56 -8.66
CA PRO A 166 16.91 -0.86 -9.35
C PRO A 166 16.69 0.64 -9.52
N THR A 167 15.47 1.07 -9.78
CA THR A 167 15.10 2.49 -9.94
C THR A 167 15.20 3.27 -8.63
N VAL A 168 14.84 2.63 -7.52
CA VAL A 168 14.97 3.16 -6.17
C VAL A 168 16.45 3.23 -5.76
N LEU A 169 17.22 2.18 -6.08
CA LEU A 169 18.66 2.14 -5.82
C LEU A 169 19.38 3.32 -6.46
N LYS A 170 19.09 3.61 -7.73
CA LYS A 170 19.68 4.75 -8.45
C LYS A 170 19.44 6.07 -7.70
N ARG A 171 18.18 6.36 -7.34
CA ARG A 171 17.82 7.58 -6.61
C ARG A 171 18.46 7.64 -5.22
N LEU A 172 18.54 6.50 -4.54
CA LEU A 172 19.17 6.39 -3.22
C LEU A 172 20.67 6.73 -3.28
N ILE A 173 21.39 6.16 -4.24
CA ILE A 173 22.82 6.45 -4.44
C ILE A 173 23.05 7.93 -4.78
N GLU A 174 22.25 8.50 -5.68
CA GLU A 174 22.34 9.91 -6.04
C GLU A 174 22.14 10.82 -4.81
N ARG A 175 21.18 10.48 -3.95
CA ARG A 175 20.85 11.26 -2.75
C ARG A 175 21.92 11.14 -1.66
N THR A 176 22.50 9.96 -1.45
CA THR A 176 23.48 9.72 -0.39
C THR A 176 24.89 10.16 -0.74
N ARG A 177 25.24 10.21 -2.04
CA ARG A 177 26.55 10.70 -2.49
C ARG A 177 26.64 12.22 -2.63
N GLY A 178 25.50 12.90 -2.65
CA GLY A 178 25.39 14.36 -2.76
C GLY A 178 25.26 15.11 -1.43
N SER A 179 25.39 14.41 -0.29
CA SER A 179 25.25 14.99 1.06
C SER A 179 26.59 15.11 1.76
#